data_8e85be86d19709af68f77787a528fea3
#
_entry.id   8e85be86d19709af68f77787a528fea3
#
_cell.length_a   1.000
_cell.length_b   1.000
_cell.length_c   1.000
_cell.angle_alpha   90.00
_cell.angle_beta   90.00
_cell.angle_gamma   90.00
#
_symmetry.space_group_name_H-M   'P 1'
#
loop_
_entity.id
_entity.type
_entity.pdbx_description
1 polymer ?
#
loop_
_entity_poly.entity_id
_entity_poly.type
_entity_poly.pdbx_seq_one_letter_code
_entity_poly.pdbx_strand_id
1 'polypeptide(L)'
;FFYFFLNFYFIFGDYMVRKNQEWPDEGELIIGTVYKVLNYGAFAKLEEYHGKEAFIHISEVSSGWVKNIRDHVRENQKIVCRVLRVNPKKGHVDASLKRIREDQRTKKIQHWKIEQKAEKFLELSAKSLDKSLNDAYEEVGYELMDIFGDVYGAFETAADDGAKSLTDEGISQEWADAITEIA
;
A
#
# COMPACT_ATOMS: atom_id res chain seq x y z
N PHE A 1 23.85 -15.94 -7.63
CA PHE A 1 23.49 -14.56 -7.28
C PHE A 1 22.26 -14.09 -8.06
N PHE A 2 22.11 -14.44 -9.34
CA PHE A 2 20.99 -14.06 -10.21
C PHE A 2 19.68 -14.79 -9.86
N TYR A 3 19.75 -16.02 -9.39
CA TYR A 3 18.58 -16.83 -8.96
C TYR A 3 17.96 -16.35 -7.64
N PHE A 4 18.77 -15.74 -6.76
CA PHE A 4 18.28 -15.18 -5.49
C PHE A 4 17.50 -13.88 -5.70
N PHE A 5 17.86 -13.09 -6.71
CA PHE A 5 17.15 -11.85 -7.07
C PHE A 5 15.81 -12.13 -7.79
N LEU A 6 15.73 -13.19 -8.60
CA LEU A 6 14.47 -13.57 -9.29
C LEU A 6 13.41 -14.11 -8.30
N ASN A 7 13.85 -14.88 -7.28
CA ASN A 7 12.95 -15.38 -6.23
C ASN A 7 12.44 -14.27 -5.30
N PHE A 8 13.23 -13.22 -5.10
CA PHE A 8 12.80 -12.06 -4.31
C PHE A 8 11.71 -11.22 -5.02
N TYR A 9 11.72 -11.18 -6.34
CA TYR A 9 10.70 -10.50 -7.15
C TYR A 9 9.38 -11.26 -7.21
N PHE A 10 9.40 -12.59 -7.11
CA PHE A 10 8.20 -13.44 -7.18
C PHE A 10 7.47 -13.57 -5.84
N ILE A 11 8.16 -13.34 -4.71
CA ILE A 11 7.59 -13.46 -3.35
C ILE A 11 6.86 -12.17 -2.91
N PHE A 12 7.20 -11.00 -3.48
CA PHE A 12 6.61 -9.71 -3.12
C PHE A 12 5.64 -9.13 -4.16
N GLY A 13 5.30 -9.88 -5.22
CA GLY A 13 4.53 -9.38 -6.36
C GLY A 13 3.04 -9.20 -6.13
N ASP A 14 2.44 -9.86 -5.15
CA ASP A 14 0.97 -9.96 -5.01
C ASP A 14 0.41 -9.35 -3.72
N TYR A 15 1.25 -8.78 -2.84
CA TYR A 15 0.77 -8.14 -1.61
C TYR A 15 0.42 -6.68 -1.88
N MET A 16 -0.84 -6.43 -2.09
CA MET A 16 -1.42 -5.10 -2.24
C MET A 16 -2.01 -4.68 -0.89
N VAL A 17 -1.27 -3.90 -0.13
CA VAL A 17 -1.80 -3.27 1.09
C VAL A 17 -3.05 -2.47 0.72
N ARG A 18 -4.19 -2.82 1.30
CA ARG A 18 -5.48 -2.23 0.95
C ARG A 18 -5.86 -1.14 1.95
N LYS A 19 -6.45 -0.09 1.44
CA LYS A 19 -7.13 0.92 2.26
C LYS A 19 -8.62 0.61 2.30
N ASN A 20 -9.25 0.89 3.45
CA ASN A 20 -10.71 0.75 3.60
C ASN A 20 -11.48 1.77 2.73
N GLN A 21 -10.84 2.89 2.38
CA GLN A 21 -11.43 3.91 1.51
C GLN A 21 -11.36 3.50 0.04
N GLU A 22 -12.43 3.79 -0.70
CA GLU A 22 -12.48 3.51 -2.14
C GLU A 22 -11.55 4.43 -2.97
N TRP A 23 -11.38 5.67 -2.54
CA TRP A 23 -10.57 6.70 -3.22
C TRP A 23 -9.62 7.37 -2.26
N PRO A 24 -8.41 7.78 -2.74
CA PRO A 24 -7.46 8.52 -1.92
C PRO A 24 -7.95 9.94 -1.61
N ASP A 25 -7.45 10.50 -0.52
CA ASP A 25 -7.67 11.90 -0.19
C ASP A 25 -6.74 12.84 -0.96
N GLU A 26 -7.20 14.06 -1.24
CA GLU A 26 -6.34 15.11 -1.82
C GLU A 26 -5.21 15.46 -0.84
N GLY A 27 -3.98 15.50 -1.36
CA GLY A 27 -2.77 15.71 -0.56
C GLY A 27 -2.13 14.44 0.01
N GLU A 28 -2.79 13.31 -0.04
CA GLU A 28 -2.25 12.03 0.41
C GLU A 28 -1.02 11.60 -0.38
N LEU A 29 -0.08 10.92 0.29
CA LEU A 29 1.06 10.25 -0.35
C LEU A 29 0.73 8.78 -0.55
N ILE A 30 0.83 8.33 -1.78
CA ILE A 30 0.46 6.96 -2.18
C ILE A 30 1.57 6.31 -2.99
N ILE A 31 1.60 4.99 -2.94
CA ILE A 31 2.47 4.17 -3.79
C ILE A 31 1.72 3.79 -5.06
N GLY A 32 2.39 3.95 -6.19
CA GLY A 32 1.87 3.51 -7.48
C GLY A 32 2.93 2.84 -8.33
N THR A 33 2.50 1.98 -9.24
CA THR A 33 3.35 1.39 -10.27
C THR A 33 3.01 2.00 -11.63
N VAL A 34 4.01 2.61 -12.26
CA VAL A 34 3.85 3.20 -13.58
C VAL A 34 3.64 2.09 -14.61
N TYR A 35 2.54 2.14 -15.34
CA TYR A 35 2.27 1.13 -16.39
C TYR A 35 2.33 1.69 -17.80
N LYS A 36 2.33 3.03 -17.97
CA LYS A 36 2.39 3.67 -19.28
C LYS A 36 3.05 5.04 -19.19
N VAL A 37 3.97 5.34 -20.11
CA VAL A 37 4.65 6.63 -20.22
C VAL A 37 4.42 7.21 -21.61
N LEU A 38 3.86 8.42 -21.66
CA LEU A 38 3.59 9.21 -22.86
C LEU A 38 4.37 10.54 -22.82
N ASN A 39 4.46 11.25 -23.94
CA ASN A 39 5.22 12.49 -24.03
C ASN A 39 4.68 13.61 -23.12
N TYR A 40 3.39 13.57 -22.77
CA TYR A 40 2.72 14.58 -21.95
C TYR A 40 2.46 14.15 -20.50
N GLY A 41 2.75 12.90 -20.15
CA GLY A 41 2.52 12.41 -18.79
C GLY A 41 2.73 10.91 -18.64
N ALA A 42 2.59 10.44 -17.41
CA ALA A 42 2.65 9.03 -17.06
C ALA A 42 1.35 8.58 -16.36
N PHE A 43 1.03 7.31 -16.53
CA PHE A 43 -0.08 6.67 -15.84
C PHE A 43 0.47 5.63 -14.87
N ALA A 44 -0.05 5.62 -13.65
CA ALA A 44 0.31 4.69 -12.60
C ALA A 44 -0.92 4.01 -12.01
N LYS A 45 -0.79 2.75 -11.63
CA LYS A 45 -1.78 2.04 -10.83
C LYS A 45 -1.46 2.23 -9.37
N LEU A 46 -2.46 2.64 -8.59
CA LEU A 46 -2.34 2.90 -7.16
C LEU A 46 -2.43 1.59 -6.40
N GLU A 47 -1.33 1.18 -5.77
CA GLU A 47 -1.22 -0.12 -5.07
C GLU A 47 -2.19 -0.21 -3.89
N GLU A 48 -2.37 0.88 -3.15
CA GLU A 48 -3.17 0.95 -1.94
C GLU A 48 -4.69 1.07 -2.21
N TYR A 49 -5.09 1.33 -3.47
CA TYR A 49 -6.47 1.63 -3.89
C TYR A 49 -6.95 0.72 -5.02
N HIS A 50 -6.75 -0.59 -4.88
CA HIS A 50 -7.25 -1.62 -5.80
C HIS A 50 -6.84 -1.39 -7.27
N GLY A 51 -5.65 -0.83 -7.50
CA GLY A 51 -5.13 -0.58 -8.84
C GLY A 51 -5.85 0.54 -9.59
N LYS A 52 -6.55 1.45 -8.90
CA LYS A 52 -7.11 2.66 -9.53
C LYS A 52 -6.03 3.45 -10.24
N GLU A 53 -6.42 4.18 -11.29
CA GLU A 53 -5.47 4.86 -12.15
C GLU A 53 -5.21 6.29 -11.69
N ALA A 54 -3.93 6.65 -11.61
CA ALA A 54 -3.47 8.03 -11.44
C ALA A 54 -2.76 8.53 -12.71
N PHE A 55 -3.03 9.78 -13.07
CA PHE A 55 -2.33 10.49 -14.12
C PHE A 55 -1.36 11.51 -13.53
N ILE A 56 -0.13 11.51 -14.04
CA ILE A 56 0.94 12.42 -13.66
C ILE A 56 1.32 13.22 -14.90
N HIS A 57 0.87 14.49 -14.96
CA HIS A 57 1.21 15.35 -16.07
C HIS A 57 2.72 15.63 -16.12
N ILE A 58 3.31 15.86 -17.30
CA ILE A 58 4.75 16.10 -17.47
C ILE A 58 5.25 17.24 -16.58
N SER A 59 4.46 18.28 -16.38
CA SER A 59 4.79 19.40 -15.49
C SER A 59 4.80 19.05 -14.01
N GLU A 60 4.25 17.89 -13.62
CA GLU A 60 4.20 17.37 -12.24
C GLU A 60 5.23 16.25 -11.98
N VAL A 61 6.09 15.95 -12.96
CA VAL A 61 7.14 14.92 -12.83
C VAL A 61 8.37 15.46 -12.10
N SER A 62 8.84 16.65 -12.47
CA SER A 62 10.03 17.29 -11.89
C SER A 62 9.81 18.79 -11.71
N SER A 63 10.56 19.39 -10.77
CA SER A 63 10.58 20.86 -10.57
C SER A 63 11.34 21.60 -11.67
N GLY A 64 12.25 20.93 -12.38
CA GLY A 64 12.98 21.47 -13.52
C GLY A 64 12.24 21.25 -14.86
N TRP A 65 12.79 21.80 -15.93
CA TRP A 65 12.27 21.56 -17.27
C TRP A 65 12.52 20.11 -17.72
N VAL A 66 11.46 19.41 -18.07
CA VAL A 66 11.49 18.02 -18.51
C VAL A 66 11.47 17.98 -20.05
N LYS A 67 12.61 17.67 -20.63
CA LYS A 67 12.74 17.50 -22.09
C LYS A 67 12.16 16.16 -22.53
N ASN A 68 12.46 15.09 -21.80
CA ASN A 68 11.98 13.75 -22.06
C ASN A 68 11.51 13.12 -20.73
N ILE A 69 10.25 12.78 -20.65
CA ILE A 69 9.65 12.20 -19.44
C ILE A 69 10.28 10.85 -19.06
N ARG A 70 10.77 10.09 -20.04
CA ARG A 70 11.40 8.77 -19.81
C ARG A 70 12.75 8.83 -19.09
N ASP A 71 13.36 10.02 -19.00
CA ASP A 71 14.57 10.24 -18.21
C ASP A 71 14.27 10.30 -16.70
N HIS A 72 13.01 10.57 -16.34
CA HIS A 72 12.54 10.72 -14.96
C HIS A 72 11.65 9.58 -14.47
N VAL A 73 10.86 8.97 -15.38
CA VAL A 73 9.87 7.95 -15.06
C VAL A 73 9.90 6.84 -16.09
N ARG A 74 9.89 5.59 -15.63
CA ARG A 74 9.92 4.39 -16.48
C ARG A 74 8.73 3.49 -16.21
N GLU A 75 8.30 2.73 -17.21
CA GLU A 75 7.28 1.70 -17.06
C GLU A 75 7.76 0.61 -16.08
N ASN A 76 6.84 0.07 -15.30
CA ASN A 76 7.08 -0.87 -14.19
C ASN A 76 7.86 -0.29 -13.00
N GLN A 77 8.10 1.02 -12.98
CA GLN A 77 8.72 1.68 -11.83
C GLN A 77 7.69 1.92 -10.72
N LYS A 78 8.04 1.52 -9.48
CA LYS A 78 7.29 1.96 -8.30
C LYS A 78 7.66 3.39 -7.94
N ILE A 79 6.65 4.20 -7.67
CA ILE A 79 6.78 5.62 -7.38
C ILE A 79 5.97 5.98 -6.12
N VAL A 80 6.44 7.00 -5.41
CA VAL A 80 5.61 7.71 -4.43
C VAL A 80 5.06 8.94 -5.11
N CYS A 81 3.77 9.14 -5.10
CA CYS A 81 3.13 10.33 -5.65
C CYS A 81 2.19 10.98 -4.64
N ARG A 82 2.01 12.30 -4.77
CA ARG A 82 1.03 13.07 -3.99
C ARG A 82 -0.23 13.24 -4.82
N VAL A 83 -1.36 12.91 -4.25
CA VAL A 83 -2.67 13.15 -4.84
C VAL A 83 -2.92 14.66 -4.93
N LEU A 84 -3.25 15.16 -6.13
CA LEU A 84 -3.60 16.56 -6.36
C LEU A 84 -5.10 16.75 -6.39
N ARG A 85 -5.80 15.86 -7.05
CA ARG A 85 -7.25 15.90 -7.20
C ARG A 85 -7.80 14.50 -7.48
N VAL A 86 -9.00 14.23 -6.97
CA VAL A 86 -9.73 13.00 -7.22
C VAL A 86 -11.05 13.33 -7.91
N ASN A 87 -11.38 12.60 -8.94
CA ASN A 87 -12.67 12.67 -9.62
C ASN A 87 -13.29 11.27 -9.70
N PRO A 88 -14.03 10.85 -8.68
CA PRO A 88 -14.63 9.50 -8.62
C PRO A 88 -15.59 9.23 -9.79
N LYS A 89 -16.34 10.25 -10.25
CA LYS A 89 -17.30 10.11 -11.36
C LYS A 89 -16.61 9.76 -12.69
N LYS A 90 -15.37 10.22 -12.89
CA LYS A 90 -14.58 9.93 -14.09
C LYS A 90 -13.56 8.80 -13.88
N GLY A 91 -13.41 8.29 -12.66
CA GLY A 91 -12.42 7.28 -12.32
C GLY A 91 -10.97 7.82 -12.40
N HIS A 92 -10.73 9.12 -12.22
CA HIS A 92 -9.43 9.75 -12.39
C HIS A 92 -8.87 10.32 -11.10
N VAL A 93 -7.56 10.07 -10.90
CA VAL A 93 -6.74 10.71 -9.87
C VAL A 93 -5.61 11.48 -10.57
N ASP A 94 -5.50 12.78 -10.31
CA ASP A 94 -4.34 13.56 -10.73
C ASP A 94 -3.29 13.53 -9.63
N ALA A 95 -2.02 13.24 -9.97
CA ALA A 95 -0.95 13.08 -9.00
C ALA A 95 0.34 13.80 -9.41
N SER A 96 1.24 14.03 -8.45
CA SER A 96 2.51 14.73 -8.61
C SER A 96 3.66 13.96 -8.00
N LEU A 97 4.78 13.90 -8.70
CA LEU A 97 6.06 13.41 -8.17
C LEU A 97 6.91 14.54 -7.57
N LYS A 98 6.77 15.77 -8.07
CA LYS A 98 7.60 16.91 -7.66
C LYS A 98 7.18 17.56 -6.35
N ARG A 99 5.91 17.37 -5.92
CA ARG A 99 5.36 18.00 -4.71
C ARG A 99 5.58 17.15 -3.46
N ILE A 100 6.68 16.40 -3.43
CA ILE A 100 7.05 15.49 -2.33
C ILE A 100 8.48 15.80 -1.94
N ARG A 101 8.73 15.97 -0.63
CA ARG A 101 10.08 16.07 -0.10
C ARG A 101 10.69 14.67 0.02
N GLU A 102 12.00 14.59 -0.02
CA GLU A 102 12.71 13.31 0.02
C GLU A 102 12.52 12.56 1.36
N ASP A 103 12.42 13.31 2.48
CA ASP A 103 12.10 12.73 3.78
C ASP A 103 10.70 12.07 3.80
N GLN A 104 9.71 12.71 3.16
CA GLN A 104 8.36 12.19 3.03
C GLN A 104 8.32 10.93 2.15
N ARG A 105 9.06 10.95 1.04
CA ARG A 105 9.19 9.81 0.13
C ARG A 105 9.78 8.60 0.85
N THR A 106 10.89 8.79 1.55
CA THR A 106 11.58 7.74 2.29
C THR A 106 10.68 7.14 3.37
N LYS A 107 10.02 7.98 4.17
CA LYS A 107 9.07 7.52 5.21
C LYS A 107 7.91 6.72 4.61
N LYS A 108 7.32 7.20 3.49
CA LYS A 108 6.21 6.48 2.84
C LYS A 108 6.65 5.09 2.34
N ILE A 109 7.85 5.00 1.74
CA ILE A 109 8.39 3.70 1.29
C ILE A 109 8.64 2.76 2.46
N GLN A 110 9.20 3.26 3.58
CA GLN A 110 9.44 2.46 4.77
C GLN A 110 8.13 1.95 5.36
N HIS A 111 7.14 2.83 5.54
CA HIS A 111 5.82 2.47 6.05
C HIS A 111 5.16 1.42 5.16
N TRP A 112 5.15 1.62 3.85
CA TRP A 112 4.56 0.67 2.91
C TRP A 112 5.21 -0.73 2.97
N LYS A 113 6.54 -0.80 3.18
CA LYS A 113 7.23 -2.09 3.38
C LYS A 113 6.79 -2.79 4.67
N ILE A 114 6.55 -2.04 5.73
CA ILE A 114 6.05 -2.55 7.00
C ILE A 114 4.61 -3.09 6.82
N GLU A 115 3.76 -2.32 6.15
CA GLU A 115 2.39 -2.74 5.83
C GLU A 115 2.35 -4.01 4.97
N GLN A 116 3.22 -4.14 3.97
CA GLN A 116 3.34 -5.39 3.19
C GLN A 116 3.75 -6.59 4.05
N LYS A 117 4.63 -6.38 5.03
CA LYS A 117 5.01 -7.42 5.99
C LYS A 117 3.82 -7.82 6.86
N ALA A 118 3.07 -6.84 7.35
CA ALA A 118 1.87 -7.08 8.16
C ALA A 118 0.77 -7.81 7.38
N GLU A 119 0.57 -7.45 6.11
CA GLU A 119 -0.35 -8.18 5.22
C GLU A 119 0.06 -9.65 5.06
N LYS A 120 1.37 -9.93 4.98
CA LYS A 120 1.85 -11.32 4.97
C LYS A 120 1.54 -12.05 6.28
N PHE A 121 1.66 -11.38 7.41
CA PHE A 121 1.29 -11.94 8.70
C PHE A 121 -0.22 -12.21 8.76
N LEU A 122 -1.04 -11.27 8.30
CA LEU A 122 -2.49 -11.45 8.21
C LEU A 122 -2.86 -12.64 7.31
N GLU A 123 -2.17 -12.81 6.17
CA GLU A 123 -2.37 -13.98 5.31
C GLU A 123 -2.02 -15.30 6.02
N LEU A 124 -0.94 -15.32 6.82
CA LEU A 124 -0.56 -16.50 7.58
C LEU A 124 -1.58 -16.82 8.67
N SER A 125 -2.07 -15.80 9.39
CA SER A 125 -3.15 -15.95 10.37
C SER A 125 -4.43 -16.48 9.71
N ALA A 126 -4.80 -15.97 8.54
CA ALA A 126 -5.94 -16.46 7.77
C ALA A 126 -5.78 -17.96 7.39
N LYS A 127 -4.59 -18.33 6.92
CA LYS A 127 -4.28 -19.73 6.56
C LYS A 127 -4.38 -20.69 7.74
N SER A 128 -4.03 -20.27 8.95
CA SER A 128 -4.20 -21.10 10.15
C SER A 128 -5.67 -21.37 10.48
N LEU A 129 -6.57 -20.51 9.98
CA LEU A 129 -8.02 -20.62 10.10
C LEU A 129 -8.70 -21.21 8.84
N ASP A 130 -7.94 -21.75 7.89
CA ASP A 130 -8.43 -22.22 6.59
C ASP A 130 -9.17 -21.14 5.77
N LYS A 131 -8.78 -19.85 5.93
CA LYS A 131 -9.38 -18.69 5.27
C LYS A 131 -8.42 -18.07 4.25
N SER A 132 -8.98 -17.34 3.29
CA SER A 132 -8.19 -16.56 2.33
C SER A 132 -7.80 -15.18 2.89
N LEU A 133 -6.83 -14.52 2.26
CA LEU A 133 -6.47 -13.13 2.61
C LEU A 133 -7.67 -12.17 2.41
N ASN A 134 -8.52 -12.42 1.40
CA ASN A 134 -9.74 -11.61 1.21
C ASN A 134 -10.69 -11.75 2.38
N ASP A 135 -10.94 -12.99 2.84
CA ASP A 135 -11.78 -13.23 4.01
C ASP A 135 -11.20 -12.55 5.25
N ALA A 136 -9.86 -12.59 5.42
CA ALA A 136 -9.19 -11.92 6.53
C ALA A 136 -9.40 -10.40 6.52
N TYR A 137 -9.33 -9.75 5.35
CA TYR A 137 -9.59 -8.32 5.24
C TYR A 137 -11.04 -7.99 5.60
N GLU A 138 -12.01 -8.74 5.09
CA GLU A 138 -13.45 -8.52 5.33
C GLU A 138 -13.86 -8.83 6.78
N GLU A 139 -13.28 -9.86 7.38
CA GLU A 139 -13.66 -10.30 8.72
C GLU A 139 -12.97 -9.53 9.84
N VAL A 140 -11.71 -9.10 9.63
CA VAL A 140 -10.91 -8.48 10.69
C VAL A 140 -9.96 -7.39 10.21
N GLY A 141 -9.41 -7.45 9.00
CA GLY A 141 -8.34 -6.58 8.55
C GLY A 141 -8.72 -5.10 8.56
N TYR A 142 -9.90 -4.76 8.06
CA TYR A 142 -10.38 -3.36 8.08
C TYR A 142 -10.68 -2.87 9.50
N GLU A 143 -11.19 -3.75 10.38
CA GLU A 143 -11.42 -3.43 11.79
C GLU A 143 -10.10 -3.18 12.53
N LEU A 144 -9.06 -3.99 12.27
CA LEU A 144 -7.71 -3.76 12.79
C LEU A 144 -7.16 -2.40 12.38
N MET A 145 -7.35 -1.99 11.12
CA MET A 145 -6.93 -0.68 10.64
C MET A 145 -7.66 0.46 11.34
N ASP A 146 -8.94 0.33 11.57
CA ASP A 146 -9.77 1.35 12.21
C ASP A 146 -9.40 1.53 13.70
N ILE A 147 -9.07 0.43 14.40
CA ILE A 147 -8.75 0.43 15.83
C ILE A 147 -7.28 0.80 16.08
N PHE A 148 -6.33 0.16 15.36
CA PHE A 148 -4.89 0.26 15.61
C PHE A 148 -4.15 1.18 14.63
N GLY A 149 -4.88 1.79 13.67
CA GLY A 149 -4.33 2.68 12.64
C GLY A 149 -3.83 1.95 11.40
N ASP A 150 -3.25 0.78 11.55
CA ASP A 150 -2.88 -0.15 10.46
C ASP A 150 -2.83 -1.60 10.97
N VAL A 151 -2.69 -2.54 10.05
CA VAL A 151 -2.59 -3.98 10.38
C VAL A 151 -1.34 -4.27 11.20
N TYR A 152 -0.23 -3.57 10.94
CA TYR A 152 1.03 -3.78 11.65
C TYR A 152 0.91 -3.43 13.14
N GLY A 153 0.25 -2.31 13.48
CA GLY A 153 0.00 -1.90 14.87
C GLY A 153 -0.76 -2.95 15.68
N ALA A 154 -1.71 -3.65 15.03
CA ALA A 154 -2.42 -4.74 15.67
C ALA A 154 -1.49 -5.92 16.02
N PHE A 155 -0.58 -6.30 15.09
CA PHE A 155 0.40 -7.35 15.34
C PHE A 155 1.42 -6.94 16.41
N GLU A 156 1.88 -5.68 16.43
CA GLU A 156 2.75 -5.18 17.52
C GLU A 156 2.04 -5.27 18.89
N THR A 157 0.77 -4.82 18.95
CA THR A 157 -0.02 -4.90 20.19
C THR A 157 -0.21 -6.36 20.64
N ALA A 158 -0.50 -7.27 19.70
CA ALA A 158 -0.65 -8.70 20.01
C ALA A 158 0.67 -9.34 20.48
N ALA A 159 1.81 -8.94 19.91
CA ALA A 159 3.14 -9.44 20.32
C ALA A 159 3.51 -8.98 21.74
N ASP A 160 3.18 -7.73 22.09
CA ASP A 160 3.54 -7.14 23.39
C ASP A 160 2.57 -7.55 24.50
N ASP A 161 1.25 -7.53 24.24
CA ASP A 161 0.20 -7.64 25.26
C ASP A 161 -0.65 -8.92 25.10
N GLY A 162 -0.43 -9.73 24.05
CA GLY A 162 -1.12 -11.00 23.80
C GLY A 162 -2.54 -10.84 23.24
N ALA A 163 -3.20 -11.97 23.00
CA ALA A 163 -4.54 -12.02 22.38
C ALA A 163 -5.61 -11.23 23.12
N LYS A 164 -5.45 -11.04 24.43
CA LYS A 164 -6.40 -10.29 25.25
C LYS A 164 -6.52 -8.84 24.83
N SER A 165 -5.43 -8.21 24.42
CA SER A 165 -5.45 -6.81 23.96
C SER A 165 -6.31 -6.62 22.71
N LEU A 166 -6.37 -7.62 21.83
CA LEU A 166 -7.22 -7.59 20.66
C LEU A 166 -8.70 -7.87 21.02
N THR A 167 -8.95 -8.83 21.90
CA THR A 167 -10.33 -9.15 22.31
C THR A 167 -10.98 -8.06 23.17
N ASP A 168 -10.22 -7.32 23.96
CA ASP A 168 -10.71 -6.17 24.73
C ASP A 168 -11.19 -5.03 23.78
N GLU A 169 -10.65 -4.94 22.56
CA GLU A 169 -11.07 -4.02 21.50
C GLU A 169 -12.19 -4.56 20.60
N GLY A 170 -12.66 -5.79 20.85
CA GLY A 170 -13.80 -6.38 20.14
C GLY A 170 -13.45 -7.43 19.08
N ILE A 171 -12.17 -7.64 18.81
CA ILE A 171 -11.74 -8.69 17.86
C ILE A 171 -12.12 -10.08 18.39
N SER A 172 -12.66 -10.92 17.53
CA SER A 172 -13.07 -12.27 17.91
C SER A 172 -11.90 -13.09 18.47
N GLN A 173 -12.16 -13.99 19.43
CA GLN A 173 -11.13 -14.83 20.04
C GLN A 173 -10.36 -15.64 19.00
N GLU A 174 -11.05 -16.19 18.00
CA GLU A 174 -10.45 -16.97 16.91
C GLU A 174 -9.36 -16.17 16.16
N TRP A 175 -9.67 -14.94 15.76
CA TRP A 175 -8.71 -14.06 15.09
C TRP A 175 -7.62 -13.54 16.03
N ALA A 176 -7.97 -13.21 17.26
CA ALA A 176 -7.00 -12.75 18.26
C ALA A 176 -5.92 -13.83 18.54
N ASP A 177 -6.32 -15.08 18.67
CA ASP A 177 -5.39 -16.19 18.88
C ASP A 177 -4.52 -16.42 17.64
N ALA A 178 -5.11 -16.45 16.44
CA ALA A 178 -4.39 -16.64 15.17
C ALA A 178 -3.39 -15.50 14.89
N ILE A 179 -3.74 -14.25 15.19
CA ILE A 179 -2.85 -13.10 15.04
C ILE A 179 -1.70 -13.19 16.05
N THR A 180 -1.98 -13.51 17.31
CA THR A 180 -0.98 -13.60 18.37
C THR A 180 0.03 -14.73 18.12
N GLU A 181 -0.39 -15.84 17.52
CA GLU A 181 0.50 -16.95 17.16
C GLU A 181 1.54 -16.56 16.10
N ILE A 182 1.19 -15.62 15.21
CA ILE A 182 2.04 -15.16 14.11
C ILE A 182 2.87 -13.92 14.48
N ALA A 183 2.41 -13.13 15.46
CA ALA A 183 3.06 -11.90 15.94
C ALA A 183 4.39 -12.19 16.66
#